data_08ac7a3dac51a00da26143e4c531dd1d
#
_entry.id   08ac7a3dac51a00da26143e4c531dd1d
#
_cell.length_a   1.000
_cell.length_b   1.000
_cell.length_c   1.000
_cell.angle_alpha   90.00
_cell.angle_beta   90.00
_cell.angle_gamma   90.00
#
_symmetry.space_group_name_H-M   'P 1'
#
loop_
_entity.id
_entity.type
_entity.pdbx_description
1 polymer ?
#
loop_
_entity_poly.entity_id
_entity_poly.type
_entity_poly.pdbx_seq_one_letter_code
_entity_poly.pdbx_strand_id
1 'polypeptide(L)'
;MSGDKVVFSVPWFDVVARMAEGSASPYYVIRTCDHVTVLAATAEGSLLLVRQFRPAVGRETLELPSGHVEDGELPEAAARRELAEETGYEAQRFELLGTLAADPGRQANKLWCFYAAGATQIRSPVLREEGVELVSCEQRDLIRRVSEGEIDHAPNLAVLLLATIKGKLSAGPGAESSR
;
A
#
# COMPACT_ATOMS: atom_id res chain seq x y z
N MET A 1 -1.61 30.98 12.70
CA MET A 1 -0.81 29.86 12.15
C MET A 1 -0.11 30.39 10.92
N SER A 2 1.24 30.46 10.91
CA SER A 2 1.97 30.91 9.73
C SER A 2 1.78 29.83 8.66
N GLY A 3 1.22 30.24 7.51
CA GLY A 3 0.86 29.29 6.45
C GLY A 3 2.07 28.57 5.87
N ASP A 4 1.89 27.31 5.53
CA ASP A 4 2.85 26.52 4.76
C ASP A 4 3.23 27.25 3.48
N LYS A 5 4.52 27.33 3.16
CA LYS A 5 5.04 27.92 1.92
C LYS A 5 5.59 26.83 1.02
N VAL A 6 4.99 26.66 -0.17
CA VAL A 6 5.57 25.79 -1.20
C VAL A 6 6.89 26.38 -1.68
N VAL A 7 7.96 25.60 -1.61
CA VAL A 7 9.31 26.00 -2.04
C VAL A 7 9.80 25.24 -3.27
N PHE A 8 9.18 24.08 -3.55
CA PHE A 8 9.39 23.30 -4.77
C PHE A 8 8.11 22.54 -5.11
N SER A 9 7.79 22.40 -6.39
CA SER A 9 6.58 21.72 -6.84
C SER A 9 6.84 20.93 -8.12
N VAL A 10 6.34 19.71 -8.16
CA VAL A 10 6.26 18.84 -9.34
C VAL A 10 4.88 18.18 -9.38
N PRO A 11 4.47 17.54 -10.49
CA PRO A 11 3.13 16.93 -10.58
C PRO A 11 2.80 15.94 -9.46
N TRP A 12 3.80 15.31 -8.86
CA TRP A 12 3.63 14.21 -7.90
C TRP A 12 3.72 14.63 -6.43
N PHE A 13 4.39 15.75 -6.12
CA PHE A 13 4.52 16.24 -4.76
C PHE A 13 5.00 17.69 -4.69
N ASP A 14 4.74 18.30 -3.56
CA ASP A 14 5.31 19.60 -3.17
C ASP A 14 6.34 19.41 -2.04
N VAL A 15 7.37 20.25 -2.03
CA VAL A 15 8.16 20.49 -0.83
C VAL A 15 7.66 21.77 -0.18
N VAL A 16 7.26 21.67 1.08
CA VAL A 16 6.62 22.75 1.84
C VAL A 16 7.52 23.14 3.00
N ALA A 17 7.85 24.43 3.11
CA ALA A 17 8.50 25.00 4.28
C ALA A 17 7.43 25.32 5.34
N ARG A 18 7.53 24.70 6.52
CA ARG A 18 6.62 24.85 7.66
C ARG A 18 7.39 25.36 8.86
N MET A 19 6.93 26.47 9.44
CA MET A 19 7.51 26.96 10.69
C MET A 19 6.90 26.19 11.87
N ALA A 20 7.74 25.50 12.65
CA ALA A 20 7.33 24.95 13.92
C ALA A 20 7.40 26.05 14.99
N GLU A 21 6.52 25.95 15.99
CA GLU A 21 6.50 26.89 17.11
C GLU A 21 7.86 26.90 17.84
N GLY A 22 8.42 28.10 18.05
CA GLY A 22 9.73 28.27 18.68
C GLY A 22 10.95 27.95 17.81
N SER A 23 10.76 27.60 16.52
CA SER A 23 11.86 27.32 15.61
C SER A 23 12.35 28.57 14.89
N ALA A 24 13.69 28.74 14.80
CA ALA A 24 14.32 29.81 14.02
C ALA A 24 14.39 29.53 12.52
N SER A 25 14.21 28.27 12.10
CA SER A 25 14.27 27.82 10.71
C SER A 25 13.07 26.92 10.36
N PRO A 26 12.66 26.92 9.07
CA PRO A 26 11.56 26.08 8.64
C PRO A 26 11.94 24.59 8.64
N TYR A 27 10.97 23.76 8.90
CA TYR A 27 11.00 22.32 8.65
C TYR A 27 10.47 22.06 7.24
N TYR A 28 11.12 21.20 6.48
CA TYR A 28 10.69 20.89 5.11
C TYR A 28 9.93 19.58 5.08
N VAL A 29 8.70 19.64 4.57
CA VAL A 29 7.77 18.52 4.47
C VAL A 29 7.49 18.21 3.01
N ILE A 30 7.50 16.94 2.66
CA ILE A 30 6.97 16.46 1.38
C ILE A 30 5.45 16.32 1.53
N ARG A 31 4.71 17.08 0.73
CA ARG A 31 3.26 17.02 0.65
C ARG A 31 2.88 16.29 -0.64
N THR A 32 2.27 15.15 -0.50
CA THR A 32 1.71 14.33 -1.59
C THR A 32 0.30 13.88 -1.20
N CYS A 33 -0.44 13.25 -2.10
CA CYS A 33 -1.73 12.64 -1.81
C CYS A 33 -1.60 11.45 -0.85
N ASP A 34 -2.68 11.09 -0.20
CA ASP A 34 -2.78 9.86 0.56
C ASP A 34 -2.61 8.65 -0.36
N HIS A 35 -2.19 7.53 0.20
CA HIS A 35 -2.02 6.28 -0.53
C HIS A 35 -2.90 5.19 0.07
N VAL A 36 -3.28 4.23 -0.77
CA VAL A 36 -3.90 2.98 -0.36
C VAL A 36 -2.99 1.81 -0.64
N THR A 37 -3.04 0.78 0.18
CA THR A 37 -2.41 -0.51 -0.08
C THR A 37 -3.39 -1.61 0.30
N VAL A 38 -3.55 -2.62 -0.56
CA VAL A 38 -4.57 -3.65 -0.44
C VAL A 38 -3.92 -5.03 -0.32
N LEU A 39 -4.12 -5.69 0.82
CA LEU A 39 -3.89 -7.12 0.92
C LEU A 39 -5.14 -7.85 0.42
N ALA A 40 -5.12 -8.35 -0.80
CA ALA A 40 -6.23 -9.05 -1.41
C ALA A 40 -6.02 -10.57 -1.41
N ALA A 41 -7.02 -11.30 -0.93
CA ALA A 41 -7.06 -12.77 -0.96
C ALA A 41 -8.19 -13.26 -1.85
N THR A 42 -7.92 -14.22 -2.74
CA THR A 42 -8.93 -14.90 -3.56
C THR A 42 -9.82 -15.81 -2.70
N ALA A 43 -10.88 -16.33 -3.26
CA ALA A 43 -11.76 -17.30 -2.58
C ALA A 43 -11.00 -18.58 -2.20
N GLU A 44 -9.97 -18.97 -2.97
CA GLU A 44 -9.10 -20.13 -2.74
C GLU A 44 -7.99 -19.83 -1.71
N GLY A 45 -7.85 -18.58 -1.25
CA GLY A 45 -6.88 -18.14 -0.25
C GLY A 45 -5.53 -17.69 -0.82
N SER A 46 -5.38 -17.63 -2.15
CA SER A 46 -4.17 -17.05 -2.77
C SER A 46 -4.15 -15.55 -2.60
N LEU A 47 -2.99 -14.98 -2.36
CA LEU A 47 -2.77 -13.54 -2.26
C LEU A 47 -2.41 -12.96 -3.63
N LEU A 48 -2.91 -11.77 -3.91
CA LEU A 48 -2.62 -11.03 -5.13
C LEU A 48 -1.51 -10.03 -4.87
N LEU A 49 -0.41 -10.19 -5.57
CA LEU A 49 0.74 -9.30 -5.58
C LEU A 49 0.92 -8.74 -6.98
N VAL A 50 1.68 -7.67 -7.09
CA VAL A 50 2.06 -7.05 -8.36
C VAL A 50 3.56 -6.91 -8.46
N ARG A 51 4.10 -7.15 -9.66
CA ARG A 51 5.51 -6.89 -9.99
C ARG A 51 5.56 -5.72 -10.93
N GLN A 52 6.42 -4.76 -10.65
CA GLN A 52 6.60 -3.58 -11.48
C GLN A 52 8.00 -3.00 -11.35
N PHE A 53 8.46 -2.31 -12.37
CA PHE A 53 9.72 -1.59 -12.32
C PHE A 53 9.55 -0.27 -11.57
N ARG A 54 10.36 -0.07 -10.54
CA ARG A 54 10.38 1.17 -9.76
C ARG A 54 11.63 2.00 -10.08
N PRO A 55 11.50 3.09 -10.85
CA PRO A 55 12.64 3.92 -11.26
C PRO A 55 13.45 4.46 -10.08
N ALA A 56 12.81 4.77 -8.95
CA ALA A 56 13.47 5.32 -7.77
C ALA A 56 14.53 4.37 -7.17
N VAL A 57 14.32 3.06 -7.28
CA VAL A 57 15.25 2.03 -6.79
C VAL A 57 15.97 1.30 -7.94
N GLY A 58 15.61 1.59 -9.19
CA GLY A 58 16.27 1.08 -10.41
C GLY A 58 16.10 -0.43 -10.65
N ARG A 59 15.02 -1.02 -10.12
CA ARG A 59 14.75 -2.47 -10.24
C ARG A 59 13.27 -2.79 -10.19
N GLU A 60 12.93 -4.02 -10.55
CA GLU A 60 11.62 -4.59 -10.26
C GLU A 60 11.44 -4.81 -8.75
N THR A 61 10.22 -4.58 -8.29
CA THR A 61 9.77 -4.83 -6.92
C THR A 61 8.54 -5.71 -6.94
N LEU A 62 8.36 -6.51 -5.90
CA LEU A 62 7.15 -7.31 -5.67
C LEU A 62 6.38 -6.66 -4.52
N GLU A 63 5.16 -6.21 -4.81
CA GLU A 63 4.40 -5.36 -3.92
C GLU A 63 2.95 -5.85 -3.76
N LEU A 64 2.27 -5.34 -2.73
CA LEU A 64 0.81 -5.40 -2.65
C LEU A 64 0.22 -4.35 -3.61
N PRO A 65 -0.94 -4.59 -4.22
CA PRO A 65 -1.65 -3.58 -5.01
C PRO A 65 -1.80 -2.28 -4.23
N SER A 66 -1.43 -1.16 -4.85
CA SER A 66 -1.35 0.13 -4.14
C SER A 66 -1.32 1.32 -5.09
N GLY A 67 -1.90 2.43 -4.67
CA GLY A 67 -1.83 3.67 -5.44
C GLY A 67 -2.32 4.88 -4.68
N HIS A 68 -2.59 5.95 -5.40
CA HIS A 68 -2.96 7.22 -4.83
C HIS A 68 -4.47 7.30 -4.54
N VAL A 69 -4.83 8.04 -3.50
CA VAL A 69 -6.20 8.52 -3.31
C VAL A 69 -6.35 9.81 -4.10
N GLU A 70 -7.22 9.83 -5.09
CA GLU A 70 -7.48 11.00 -5.92
C GLU A 70 -8.25 12.09 -5.16
N ASP A 71 -8.21 13.31 -5.66
CA ASP A 71 -8.90 14.44 -5.02
C ASP A 71 -10.41 14.19 -4.95
N GLY A 72 -10.92 14.18 -3.71
CA GLY A 72 -12.34 13.92 -3.44
C GLY A 72 -12.72 12.43 -3.44
N GLU A 73 -11.78 11.53 -3.71
CA GLU A 73 -12.00 10.09 -3.65
C GLU A 73 -11.99 9.59 -2.19
N LEU A 74 -12.85 8.63 -1.87
CA LEU A 74 -12.78 7.94 -0.58
C LEU A 74 -11.67 6.87 -0.62
N PRO A 75 -10.91 6.67 0.45
CA PRO A 75 -9.82 5.69 0.48
C PRO A 75 -10.25 4.26 0.12
N GLU A 76 -11.46 3.83 0.48
CA GLU A 76 -11.98 2.51 0.08
C GLU A 76 -12.27 2.47 -1.43
N ALA A 77 -12.73 3.56 -2.03
CA ALA A 77 -12.96 3.62 -3.48
C ALA A 77 -11.64 3.54 -4.24
N ALA A 78 -10.61 4.27 -3.79
CA ALA A 78 -9.26 4.15 -4.31
C ALA A 78 -8.73 2.72 -4.20
N ALA A 79 -8.89 2.08 -3.04
CA ALA A 79 -8.45 0.69 -2.84
C ALA A 79 -9.12 -0.30 -3.80
N ARG A 80 -10.40 -0.09 -4.12
CA ARG A 80 -11.15 -0.89 -5.11
C ARG A 80 -10.64 -0.66 -6.52
N ARG A 81 -10.44 0.60 -6.89
CA ARG A 81 -9.94 1.00 -8.21
C ARG A 81 -8.54 0.43 -8.44
N GLU A 82 -7.59 0.64 -7.53
CA GLU A 82 -6.21 0.15 -7.65
C GLU A 82 -6.15 -1.38 -7.72
N LEU A 83 -6.93 -2.09 -6.90
CA LEU A 83 -7.01 -3.55 -7.00
C LEU A 83 -7.45 -3.99 -8.40
N ALA A 84 -8.47 -3.34 -8.97
CA ALA A 84 -8.99 -3.67 -10.29
C ALA A 84 -7.99 -3.34 -11.41
N GLU A 85 -7.37 -2.16 -11.37
CA GLU A 85 -6.45 -1.66 -12.39
C GLU A 85 -5.14 -2.45 -12.44
N GLU A 86 -4.55 -2.74 -11.29
CA GLU A 86 -3.27 -3.45 -11.22
C GLU A 86 -3.42 -4.97 -11.37
N THR A 87 -4.52 -5.56 -10.89
CA THR A 87 -4.64 -7.03 -10.84
C THR A 87 -5.69 -7.59 -11.81
N GLY A 88 -6.70 -6.82 -12.18
CA GLY A 88 -7.89 -7.32 -12.88
C GLY A 88 -8.82 -8.12 -11.98
N TYR A 89 -8.77 -7.90 -10.66
CA TYR A 89 -9.63 -8.53 -9.67
C TYR A 89 -10.50 -7.50 -8.96
N GLU A 90 -11.66 -7.94 -8.50
CA GLU A 90 -12.55 -7.17 -7.64
C GLU A 90 -12.90 -7.98 -6.39
N ALA A 91 -13.23 -7.30 -5.30
CA ALA A 91 -13.71 -7.93 -4.08
C ALA A 91 -14.93 -7.18 -3.55
N GLN A 92 -15.90 -7.94 -3.00
CA GLN A 92 -17.10 -7.33 -2.43
C GLN A 92 -16.84 -6.70 -1.06
N ARG A 93 -15.93 -7.29 -0.27
CA ARG A 93 -15.66 -6.87 1.11
C ARG A 93 -14.26 -6.30 1.24
N PHE A 94 -14.21 -5.04 1.65
CA PHE A 94 -13.00 -4.37 2.08
C PHE A 94 -13.09 -4.07 3.58
N GLU A 95 -12.02 -4.32 4.29
CA GLU A 95 -11.90 -4.02 5.72
C GLU A 95 -10.67 -3.12 5.93
N LEU A 96 -10.87 -1.98 6.57
CA LEU A 96 -9.76 -1.11 6.96
C LEU A 96 -8.94 -1.76 8.07
N LEU A 97 -7.72 -2.14 7.75
CA LEU A 97 -6.76 -2.67 8.73
C LEU A 97 -6.18 -1.56 9.61
N GLY A 98 -6.00 -0.39 9.07
CA GLY A 98 -5.47 0.76 9.80
C GLY A 98 -5.01 1.86 8.87
N THR A 99 -4.64 2.98 9.50
CA THR A 99 -4.07 4.13 8.82
C THR A 99 -2.70 4.40 9.42
N LEU A 100 -1.68 4.48 8.58
CA LEU A 100 -0.29 4.63 8.98
C LEU A 100 0.29 5.94 8.45
N ALA A 101 1.35 6.43 9.09
CA ALA A 101 2.25 7.43 8.56
C ALA A 101 3.49 6.71 8.01
N ALA A 102 3.74 6.80 6.69
CA ALA A 102 4.84 6.09 6.06
C ALA A 102 6.21 6.65 6.48
N ASP A 103 6.34 7.96 6.52
CA ASP A 103 7.54 8.67 7.01
C ASP A 103 7.12 9.94 7.77
N PRO A 104 6.77 9.83 9.07
CA PRO A 104 6.28 10.97 9.84
C PRO A 104 7.33 12.07 10.01
N GLY A 105 8.58 11.77 9.77
CA GLY A 105 9.68 12.76 9.78
C GLY A 105 9.75 13.61 8.52
N ARG A 106 9.07 13.26 7.42
CA ARG A 106 9.19 13.98 6.14
C ARG A 106 7.90 14.12 5.37
N GLN A 107 6.97 13.18 5.53
CA GLN A 107 5.74 13.11 4.74
C GLN A 107 4.52 13.38 5.61
N ALA A 108 3.54 14.09 5.05
CA ALA A 108 2.31 14.43 5.76
C ALA A 108 1.11 13.57 5.34
N ASN A 109 1.26 12.77 4.28
CA ASN A 109 0.21 11.91 3.76
C ASN A 109 -0.01 10.68 4.65
N LYS A 110 -1.17 10.06 4.48
CA LYS A 110 -1.56 8.82 5.14
C LYS A 110 -1.41 7.64 4.19
N LEU A 111 -1.11 6.49 4.77
CA LEU A 111 -1.23 5.19 4.11
C LEU A 111 -2.45 4.46 4.68
N TRP A 112 -3.46 4.25 3.85
CA TRP A 112 -4.68 3.51 4.19
C TRP A 112 -4.49 2.04 3.82
N CYS A 113 -4.51 1.17 4.82
CA CYS A 113 -4.23 -0.25 4.68
C CYS A 113 -5.54 -1.04 4.68
N PHE A 114 -5.83 -1.74 3.59
CA PHE A 114 -7.06 -2.53 3.45
C PHE A 114 -6.78 -4.03 3.31
N TYR A 115 -7.73 -4.83 3.78
CA TYR A 115 -7.85 -6.24 3.48
C TYR A 115 -9.06 -6.46 2.59
N ALA A 116 -8.88 -7.13 1.46
CA ALA A 116 -9.94 -7.50 0.53
C ALA A 116 -10.09 -9.02 0.50
N ALA A 117 -11.24 -9.53 0.93
CA ALA A 117 -11.51 -10.96 1.00
C ALA A 117 -12.36 -11.45 -0.18
N GLY A 118 -12.05 -12.67 -0.66
CA GLY A 118 -12.81 -13.33 -1.71
C GLY A 118 -12.71 -12.61 -3.05
N ALA A 119 -11.51 -12.13 -3.38
CA ALA A 119 -11.27 -11.48 -4.65
C ALA A 119 -11.52 -12.45 -5.82
N THR A 120 -12.24 -11.97 -6.83
CA THR A 120 -12.60 -12.71 -8.03
C THR A 120 -12.14 -11.96 -9.27
N GLN A 121 -11.74 -12.69 -10.30
CA GLN A 121 -11.31 -12.07 -11.56
C GLN A 121 -12.49 -11.36 -12.25
N ILE A 122 -12.28 -10.14 -12.67
CA ILE A 122 -13.26 -9.36 -13.42
C ILE A 122 -13.47 -9.99 -14.80
N ARG A 123 -14.71 -10.30 -15.17
CA ARG A 123 -15.04 -10.96 -16.43
C ARG A 123 -15.01 -10.03 -17.64
N SER A 124 -15.16 -8.74 -17.43
CA SER A 124 -15.10 -7.73 -18.49
C SER A 124 -13.64 -7.29 -18.72
N PRO A 125 -13.27 -6.85 -19.94
CA PRO A 125 -11.96 -6.28 -20.15
C PRO A 125 -11.74 -5.08 -19.25
N VAL A 126 -10.78 -5.17 -18.34
CA VAL A 126 -10.29 -4.04 -17.54
C VAL A 126 -9.00 -3.57 -18.20
N LEU A 127 -8.86 -2.28 -18.38
CA LEU A 127 -7.58 -1.69 -18.77
C LEU A 127 -6.66 -1.89 -17.56
N ARG A 128 -5.73 -2.84 -17.70
CA ARG A 128 -4.68 -3.01 -16.71
C ARG A 128 -3.63 -1.93 -16.88
N GLU A 129 -3.04 -1.55 -15.79
CA GLU A 129 -1.92 -0.64 -15.79
C GLU A 129 -0.74 -1.25 -16.57
N GLU A 130 -0.20 -0.50 -17.53
CA GLU A 130 0.92 -0.96 -18.36
C GLU A 130 2.19 -1.10 -17.50
N GLY A 131 2.90 -2.20 -17.66
CA GLY A 131 4.13 -2.48 -16.92
C GLY A 131 3.92 -3.07 -15.53
N VAL A 132 2.66 -3.39 -15.15
CA VAL A 132 2.33 -4.08 -13.91
C VAL A 132 1.95 -5.53 -14.21
N GLU A 133 2.68 -6.48 -13.61
CA GLU A 133 2.45 -7.93 -13.74
C GLU A 133 1.78 -8.48 -12.47
N LEU A 134 0.64 -9.16 -12.64
CA LEU A 134 -0.01 -9.89 -11.55
C LEU A 134 0.81 -11.12 -11.16
N VAL A 135 1.09 -11.25 -9.86
CA VAL A 135 1.73 -12.41 -9.25
C VAL A 135 0.81 -13.01 -8.19
N SER A 136 0.36 -14.25 -8.40
CA SER A 136 -0.37 -14.99 -7.35
C SER A 136 0.63 -15.64 -6.39
N CYS A 137 0.35 -15.54 -5.08
CA CYS A 137 1.20 -16.05 -4.03
C CYS A 137 0.38 -16.84 -3.01
N GLU A 138 0.77 -18.08 -2.72
CA GLU A 138 0.17 -18.79 -1.61
C GLU A 138 0.58 -18.15 -0.28
N GLN A 139 -0.33 -18.09 0.67
CA GLN A 139 -0.07 -17.47 1.98
C GLN A 139 1.15 -18.08 2.69
N ARG A 140 1.37 -19.39 2.55
CA ARG A 140 2.55 -20.07 3.13
C ARG A 140 3.89 -19.60 2.54
N ASP A 141 3.90 -19.14 1.30
CA ASP A 141 5.12 -18.67 0.60
C ASP A 141 5.44 -17.21 0.89
N LEU A 142 4.47 -16.46 1.43
CA LEU A 142 4.62 -15.04 1.69
C LEU A 142 5.79 -14.75 2.65
N ILE A 143 5.88 -15.50 3.77
CA ILE A 143 6.94 -15.33 4.77
C ILE A 143 8.32 -15.63 4.18
N ARG A 144 8.43 -16.67 3.35
CA ARG A 144 9.66 -16.97 2.63
C ARG A 144 10.07 -15.81 1.73
N ARG A 145 9.15 -15.28 0.91
CA ARG A 145 9.41 -14.13 0.02
C ARG A 145 9.86 -12.89 0.78
N VAL A 146 9.25 -12.62 1.94
CA VAL A 146 9.70 -11.53 2.82
C VAL A 146 11.09 -11.83 3.38
N SER A 147 11.36 -13.04 3.86
CA SER A 147 12.66 -13.41 4.45
C SER A 147 13.81 -13.43 3.44
N GLU A 148 13.50 -13.71 2.19
CA GLU A 148 14.45 -13.68 1.06
C GLU A 148 14.61 -12.27 0.45
N GLY A 149 13.85 -11.28 0.93
CA GLY A 149 13.90 -9.90 0.45
C GLY A 149 13.24 -9.68 -0.90
N GLU A 150 12.42 -10.61 -1.39
CA GLU A 150 11.62 -10.40 -2.59
C GLU A 150 10.53 -9.33 -2.35
N ILE A 151 9.99 -9.26 -1.12
CA ILE A 151 9.06 -8.23 -0.67
C ILE A 151 9.78 -7.42 0.39
N ASP A 152 10.31 -6.27 0.02
CA ASP A 152 11.12 -5.39 0.87
C ASP A 152 10.56 -3.96 1.00
N HIS A 153 9.41 -3.69 0.39
CA HIS A 153 8.72 -2.40 0.52
C HIS A 153 8.15 -2.25 1.94
N ALA A 154 8.71 -1.32 2.73
CA ALA A 154 8.35 -1.14 4.13
C ALA A 154 6.84 -0.93 4.39
N PRO A 155 6.10 -0.10 3.63
CA PRO A 155 4.64 -0.02 3.71
C PRO A 155 3.94 -1.37 3.58
N ASN A 156 4.35 -2.22 2.64
CA ASN A 156 3.76 -3.54 2.46
C ASN A 156 4.00 -4.42 3.69
N LEU A 157 5.21 -4.42 4.24
CA LEU A 157 5.53 -5.18 5.47
C LEU A 157 4.67 -4.73 6.65
N ALA A 158 4.40 -3.43 6.76
CA ALA A 158 3.50 -2.90 7.79
C ALA A 158 2.05 -3.38 7.60
N VAL A 159 1.55 -3.43 6.35
CA VAL A 159 0.22 -3.99 6.04
C VAL A 159 0.14 -5.47 6.39
N LEU A 160 1.17 -6.25 6.05
CA LEU A 160 1.24 -7.68 6.38
C LEU A 160 1.24 -7.90 7.90
N LEU A 161 1.97 -7.08 8.66
CA LEU A 161 1.96 -7.11 10.12
C LEU A 161 0.56 -6.79 10.69
N LEU A 162 -0.09 -5.73 10.22
CA LEU A 162 -1.45 -5.38 10.62
C LEU A 162 -2.44 -6.50 10.32
N ALA A 163 -2.34 -7.11 9.14
CA ALA A 163 -3.19 -8.23 8.74
C ALA A 163 -2.98 -9.45 9.64
N THR A 164 -1.74 -9.75 10.01
CA THR A 164 -1.39 -10.84 10.93
C THR A 164 -1.98 -10.58 12.33
N ILE A 165 -1.78 -9.38 12.90
CA ILE A 165 -2.31 -8.99 14.21
C ILE A 165 -3.84 -9.09 14.23
N LYS A 166 -4.50 -8.77 13.12
CA LYS A 166 -5.97 -8.84 12.97
C LYS A 166 -6.50 -10.21 12.53
N GLY A 167 -5.64 -11.24 12.46
CA GLY A 167 -6.02 -12.61 12.11
C GLY A 167 -6.47 -12.78 10.66
N LYS A 168 -6.04 -11.90 9.74
CA LYS A 168 -6.30 -12.01 8.29
C LYS A 168 -5.24 -12.83 7.58
N LEU A 169 -4.05 -12.95 8.17
CA LEU A 169 -2.97 -13.81 7.74
C LEU A 169 -2.58 -14.75 8.86
N SER A 170 -2.26 -16.00 8.52
CA SER A 170 -1.67 -16.94 9.47
C SER A 170 -0.18 -16.59 9.66
N ALA A 171 0.29 -16.62 10.89
CA ALA A 171 1.69 -16.36 11.23
C ALA A 171 2.65 -17.51 10.84
N GLY A 172 2.41 -18.24 9.75
CA GLY A 172 3.23 -19.36 9.29
C GLY A 172 3.06 -20.66 10.13
N PRO A 173 3.63 -21.79 9.67
CA PRO A 173 3.62 -23.04 10.42
C PRO A 173 4.57 -22.92 11.61
N GLY A 174 4.04 -22.62 12.80
CA GLY A 174 4.83 -22.50 14.03
C GLY A 174 4.09 -21.94 15.23
N ALA A 175 2.90 -21.39 15.07
CA ALA A 175 2.07 -20.92 16.18
C ALA A 175 0.97 -21.95 16.55
N GLU A 176 1.32 -23.23 16.65
CA GLU A 176 0.50 -24.13 17.45
C GLU A 176 0.71 -23.72 18.90
N SER A 177 -0.31 -23.11 19.49
CA SER A 177 -0.35 -22.83 20.92
C SER A 177 -0.18 -24.13 21.68
N SER A 178 0.99 -24.31 22.26
CA SER A 178 1.12 -25.21 23.41
C SER A 178 0.25 -24.63 24.52
N ARG A 179 -0.94 -25.15 24.66
CA ARG A 179 -1.76 -25.06 25.87
C ARG A 179 -1.49 -26.27 26.72
#